data_6c87b1d98c9de9f21eeeb0aa434be6e1
#
_entry.id   6c87b1d98c9de9f21eeeb0aa434be6e1
#
_cell.length_a   1.000
_cell.length_b   1.000
_cell.length_c   1.000
_cell.angle_alpha   90.00
_cell.angle_beta   90.00
_cell.angle_gamma   90.00
#
_symmetry.space_group_name_H-M   'P 1'
#
loop_
_entity.id
_entity.type
_entity.pdbx_description
1 polymer ?
#
loop_
_entity_poly.entity_id
_entity_poly.type
_entity_poly.pdbx_seq_one_letter_code
_entity_poly.pdbx_strand_id
1 'polypeptide(L)'
;MNAAVLIDPARLTDASTRVQREPFPFVIATGQLPADARAALREDFPRYSGAGFFPYAAEDCGPSVNRLVEELTARPFADALGEQLGIPGLSAYPTLVTICRSLNKRHGTIHTDSKSKVATALVYLNESWPDTSDGCFRFLNRIDDIDDLAAPEIKPLYGAIAAFKRADNSFHGHLPYEGERRVIQVAWLTSEEEKARKTQRGKLSRLFKKLFGGIDRKLGAGRDRNAAHRD
;
A
#
# COMPACT_ATOMS: atom_id res chain seq x y z
N MET A 1 -18.33 -15.49 -20.43
CA MET A 1 -17.27 -16.15 -19.63
C MET A 1 -17.01 -15.25 -18.42
N ASN A 2 -17.30 -15.74 -17.20
CA ASN A 2 -16.91 -14.99 -16.00
C ASN A 2 -15.38 -14.94 -15.96
N ALA A 3 -14.83 -13.75 -16.03
CA ALA A 3 -13.39 -13.58 -15.90
C ALA A 3 -12.95 -14.09 -14.51
N ALA A 4 -11.90 -14.92 -14.46
CA ALA A 4 -11.40 -15.49 -13.21
C ALA A 4 -11.04 -14.39 -12.18
N VAL A 5 -11.40 -14.57 -10.93
CA VAL A 5 -11.13 -13.63 -9.83
C VAL A 5 -9.62 -13.39 -9.70
N LEU A 6 -9.19 -12.14 -9.61
CA LEU A 6 -7.78 -11.78 -9.45
C LEU A 6 -7.30 -11.94 -8.01
N ILE A 7 -8.17 -11.67 -7.03
CA ILE A 7 -7.85 -11.89 -5.63
C ILE A 7 -8.92 -12.71 -4.93
N ASP A 8 -8.56 -13.92 -4.53
CA ASP A 8 -9.48 -14.82 -3.83
C ASP A 8 -9.37 -14.57 -2.30
N PRO A 9 -10.44 -14.07 -1.66
CA PRO A 9 -10.44 -13.82 -0.21
C PRO A 9 -10.14 -15.06 0.63
N ALA A 10 -10.48 -16.26 0.15
CA ALA A 10 -10.21 -17.52 0.88
C ALA A 10 -8.71 -17.76 1.09
N ARG A 11 -7.86 -17.24 0.20
CA ARG A 11 -6.40 -17.37 0.32
C ARG A 11 -5.79 -16.61 1.50
N LEU A 12 -6.53 -15.67 2.10
CA LEU A 12 -6.10 -15.01 3.33
C LEU A 12 -6.12 -15.92 4.56
N THR A 13 -6.62 -17.16 4.43
CA THR A 13 -6.57 -18.20 5.47
C THR A 13 -5.62 -19.36 5.14
N ASP A 14 -4.94 -19.32 4.00
CA ASP A 14 -4.03 -20.36 3.55
C ASP A 14 -2.70 -20.34 4.33
N ALA A 15 -1.94 -21.43 4.22
CA ALA A 15 -0.59 -21.54 4.78
C ALA A 15 0.42 -20.46 4.27
N SER A 16 0.12 -19.84 3.14
CA SER A 16 0.88 -18.70 2.58
C SER A 16 0.61 -17.37 3.29
N THR A 17 -0.30 -17.36 4.27
CA THR A 17 -0.70 -16.20 5.04
C THR A 17 -0.28 -16.35 6.50
N ARG A 18 0.48 -15.37 6.98
CA ARG A 18 0.87 -15.24 8.39
C ARG A 18 0.04 -14.12 9.02
N VAL A 19 -0.68 -14.44 10.07
CA VAL A 19 -1.42 -13.49 10.91
C VAL A 19 -0.69 -13.33 12.23
N GLN A 20 -0.44 -12.10 12.66
CA GLN A 20 0.17 -11.79 13.94
C GLN A 20 -0.66 -10.74 14.67
N ARG A 21 -0.77 -10.88 16.01
CA ARG A 21 -1.55 -9.98 16.86
C ARG A 21 -0.69 -9.01 17.65
N GLU A 22 0.53 -9.40 17.95
CA GLU A 22 1.51 -8.60 18.66
C GLU A 22 2.67 -8.21 17.75
N PRO A 23 3.23 -7.00 17.88
CA PRO A 23 2.88 -5.92 18.82
C PRO A 23 1.60 -5.16 18.44
N PHE A 24 1.05 -5.43 17.25
CA PHE A 24 -0.25 -4.96 16.73
C PHE A 24 -0.74 -5.95 15.67
N PRO A 25 -2.05 -5.96 15.35
CA PRO A 25 -2.58 -6.88 14.34
C PRO A 25 -2.05 -6.58 12.94
N PHE A 26 -1.39 -7.56 12.31
CA PHE A 26 -0.98 -7.49 10.91
C PHE A 26 -1.03 -8.84 10.20
N VAL A 27 -1.06 -8.76 8.87
CA VAL A 27 -1.10 -9.90 7.95
C VAL A 27 0.03 -9.76 6.94
N ILE A 28 0.75 -10.85 6.73
CA ILE A 28 1.70 -11.02 5.62
C ILE A 28 1.22 -12.21 4.81
N ALA A 29 0.90 -12.00 3.54
CA ALA A 29 0.48 -13.07 2.65
C ALA A 29 1.30 -13.03 1.36
N THR A 30 1.56 -14.19 0.76
CA THR A 30 2.31 -14.33 -0.48
C THR A 30 1.51 -15.10 -1.53
N GLY A 31 1.83 -14.93 -2.82
CA GLY A 31 1.19 -15.66 -3.89
C GLY A 31 -0.33 -15.40 -4.02
N GLN A 32 -0.81 -14.24 -3.62
CA GLN A 32 -2.23 -13.92 -3.55
C GLN A 32 -2.85 -13.61 -4.91
N LEU A 33 -2.05 -13.41 -5.95
CA LEU A 33 -2.50 -13.12 -7.31
C LEU A 33 -2.18 -14.27 -8.26
N PRO A 34 -3.05 -14.56 -9.26
CA PRO A 34 -2.83 -15.62 -10.25
C PRO A 34 -1.61 -15.32 -11.13
N ALA A 35 -0.81 -16.32 -11.43
CA ALA A 35 0.43 -16.16 -12.20
C ALA A 35 0.18 -15.68 -13.64
N ASP A 36 -0.92 -16.08 -14.24
CA ASP A 36 -1.33 -15.73 -15.60
C ASP A 36 -1.81 -14.28 -15.73
N ALA A 37 -2.25 -13.64 -14.64
CA ALA A 37 -2.62 -12.22 -14.63
C ALA A 37 -1.41 -11.26 -14.58
N ARG A 38 -0.20 -11.77 -14.31
CA ARG A 38 1.01 -10.95 -14.08
C ARG A 38 1.33 -10.03 -15.25
N ALA A 39 1.31 -10.56 -16.48
CA ALA A 39 1.64 -9.79 -17.66
C ALA A 39 0.64 -8.65 -17.91
N ALA A 40 -0.65 -8.92 -17.80
CA ALA A 40 -1.69 -7.91 -17.95
C ALA A 40 -1.61 -6.83 -16.89
N LEU A 41 -1.45 -7.20 -15.61
CA LEU A 41 -1.30 -6.24 -14.51
C LEU A 41 -0.04 -5.36 -14.64
N ARG A 42 1.05 -5.91 -15.19
CA ARG A 42 2.26 -5.15 -15.49
C ARG A 42 2.02 -4.11 -16.59
N GLU A 43 1.36 -4.51 -17.69
CA GLU A 43 1.10 -3.65 -18.84
C GLU A 43 0.12 -2.53 -18.48
N ASP A 44 -0.93 -2.86 -17.75
CA ASP A 44 -2.01 -1.96 -17.33
C ASP A 44 -1.64 -1.04 -16.16
N PHE A 45 -0.47 -1.26 -15.54
CA PHE A 45 -0.02 -0.46 -14.40
C PHE A 45 0.31 0.99 -14.82
N PRO A 46 -0.17 2.02 -14.11
CA PRO A 46 -0.05 3.40 -14.57
C PRO A 46 1.41 3.86 -14.67
N ARG A 47 1.70 4.68 -15.69
CA ARG A 47 3.04 5.18 -16.00
C ARG A 47 3.28 6.56 -15.40
N TYR A 48 3.28 6.65 -14.05
CA TYR A 48 3.59 7.90 -13.38
C TYR A 48 5.08 8.24 -13.50
N SER A 49 5.37 9.52 -13.79
CA SER A 49 6.76 10.04 -13.87
C SER A 49 7.33 10.43 -12.51
N GLY A 50 6.48 10.64 -11.50
CA GLY A 50 6.85 11.02 -10.15
C GLY A 50 7.04 9.83 -9.22
N ALA A 51 7.86 9.99 -8.17
CA ALA A 51 8.02 9.01 -7.11
C ALA A 51 6.97 9.21 -6.00
N GLY A 52 6.63 8.10 -5.29
CA GLY A 52 5.70 8.06 -4.19
C GLY A 52 4.29 7.63 -4.58
N PHE A 53 3.37 7.81 -3.64
CA PHE A 53 1.98 7.40 -3.80
C PHE A 53 1.13 8.50 -4.43
N PHE A 54 0.31 8.11 -5.42
CA PHE A 54 -0.66 8.97 -6.12
C PHE A 54 -2.06 8.43 -5.88
N PRO A 55 -3.08 9.29 -5.75
CA PRO A 55 -4.47 8.84 -5.75
C PRO A 55 -4.76 8.01 -6.99
N TYR A 56 -5.42 6.87 -6.79
CA TYR A 56 -5.89 6.05 -7.90
C TYR A 56 -6.88 6.84 -8.77
N ALA A 57 -6.73 6.68 -10.07
CA ALA A 57 -7.66 7.18 -11.07
C ALA A 57 -7.77 6.12 -12.17
N ALA A 58 -8.99 5.67 -12.44
CA ALA A 58 -9.24 4.57 -13.38
C ALA A 58 -8.76 4.89 -14.80
N GLU A 59 -8.81 6.15 -15.19
CA GLU A 59 -8.34 6.65 -16.50
C GLU A 59 -6.83 6.55 -16.70
N ASP A 60 -6.05 6.44 -15.63
CA ASP A 60 -4.58 6.27 -15.71
C ASP A 60 -4.18 4.79 -15.79
N CYS A 61 -5.10 3.87 -15.53
CA CYS A 61 -4.86 2.43 -15.40
C CYS A 61 -5.55 1.66 -16.52
N GLY A 62 -5.00 0.51 -16.90
CA GLY A 62 -5.68 -0.41 -17.79
C GLY A 62 -6.70 -1.31 -17.07
N PRO A 63 -7.46 -2.12 -17.85
CA PRO A 63 -8.58 -2.90 -17.32
C PRO A 63 -8.24 -3.86 -16.19
N SER A 64 -7.09 -4.54 -16.24
CA SER A 64 -6.72 -5.52 -15.21
C SER A 64 -6.41 -4.88 -13.87
N VAL A 65 -5.76 -3.70 -13.85
CA VAL A 65 -5.50 -2.93 -12.63
C VAL A 65 -6.80 -2.37 -12.07
N ASN A 66 -7.67 -1.83 -12.91
CA ASN A 66 -8.98 -1.33 -12.48
C ASN A 66 -9.79 -2.43 -11.81
N ARG A 67 -9.84 -3.60 -12.42
CA ARG A 67 -10.51 -4.77 -11.86
C ARG A 67 -9.89 -5.20 -10.53
N LEU A 68 -8.55 -5.25 -10.42
CA LEU A 68 -7.90 -5.60 -9.16
C LEU A 68 -8.26 -4.60 -8.06
N VAL A 69 -8.33 -3.30 -8.36
CA VAL A 69 -8.75 -2.27 -7.40
C VAL A 69 -10.21 -2.49 -6.97
N GLU A 70 -11.11 -2.81 -7.91
CA GLU A 70 -12.50 -3.14 -7.60
C GLU A 70 -12.61 -4.34 -6.66
N GLU A 71 -11.88 -5.43 -6.94
CA GLU A 71 -11.88 -6.63 -6.11
C GLU A 71 -11.27 -6.38 -4.72
N LEU A 72 -10.17 -5.60 -4.62
CA LEU A 72 -9.52 -5.26 -3.35
C LEU A 72 -10.38 -4.35 -2.45
N THR A 73 -11.28 -3.57 -3.04
CA THR A 73 -12.19 -2.68 -2.30
C THR A 73 -13.57 -3.29 -2.09
N ALA A 74 -13.84 -4.43 -2.72
CA ALA A 74 -15.11 -5.14 -2.60
C ALA A 74 -15.26 -5.79 -1.21
N ARG A 75 -16.52 -5.95 -0.82
CA ARG A 75 -16.90 -6.54 0.47
C ARG A 75 -16.23 -7.89 0.77
N PRO A 76 -16.16 -8.87 -0.17
CA PRO A 76 -15.59 -10.18 0.15
C PRO A 76 -14.14 -10.10 0.61
N PHE A 77 -13.29 -9.34 -0.08
CA PHE A 77 -11.88 -9.16 0.31
C PHE A 77 -11.75 -8.35 1.58
N ALA A 78 -12.48 -7.21 1.68
CA ALA A 78 -12.40 -6.34 2.83
C ALA A 78 -12.81 -7.05 4.12
N ASP A 79 -13.92 -7.80 4.12
CA ASP A 79 -14.39 -8.51 5.31
C ASP A 79 -13.46 -9.68 5.67
N ALA A 80 -12.98 -10.45 4.68
CA ALA A 80 -12.01 -11.52 4.94
C ALA A 80 -10.70 -10.98 5.54
N LEU A 81 -10.20 -9.86 5.04
CA LEU A 81 -9.02 -9.20 5.62
C LEU A 81 -9.34 -8.65 7.02
N GLY A 82 -10.52 -8.08 7.20
CA GLY A 82 -11.00 -7.57 8.48
C GLY A 82 -11.02 -8.65 9.57
N GLU A 83 -11.49 -9.85 9.25
CA GLU A 83 -11.45 -11.00 10.18
C GLU A 83 -10.01 -11.33 10.60
N GLN A 84 -9.07 -11.33 9.64
CA GLN A 84 -7.65 -11.57 9.95
C GLN A 84 -7.05 -10.46 10.82
N LEU A 85 -7.49 -9.21 10.68
CA LEU A 85 -7.00 -8.07 11.46
C LEU A 85 -7.77 -7.83 12.77
N GLY A 86 -8.83 -8.61 13.05
CA GLY A 86 -9.71 -8.38 14.19
C GLY A 86 -10.54 -7.09 14.05
N ILE A 87 -11.03 -6.82 12.84
CA ILE A 87 -11.90 -5.70 12.48
C ILE A 87 -13.11 -6.24 11.70
N PRO A 88 -14.09 -6.90 12.37
CA PRO A 88 -15.27 -7.43 11.67
C PRO A 88 -16.00 -6.31 10.90
N GLY A 89 -16.46 -6.63 9.68
CA GLY A 89 -17.19 -5.67 8.86
C GLY A 89 -16.32 -4.54 8.32
N LEU A 90 -15.05 -4.79 8.02
CA LEU A 90 -14.13 -3.79 7.47
C LEU A 90 -14.67 -3.15 6.18
N SER A 91 -15.51 -3.87 5.42
CA SER A 91 -16.17 -3.36 4.21
C SER A 91 -17.13 -2.18 4.44
N ALA A 92 -17.56 -1.95 5.67
CA ALA A 92 -18.41 -0.81 6.00
C ALA A 92 -17.64 0.54 6.04
N TYR A 93 -16.32 0.48 6.08
CA TYR A 93 -15.49 1.69 6.13
C TYR A 93 -15.18 2.22 4.72
N PRO A 94 -15.20 3.56 4.53
CA PRO A 94 -14.83 4.17 3.26
C PRO A 94 -13.39 3.83 2.86
N THR A 95 -13.15 3.57 1.57
CA THR A 95 -11.83 3.25 1.06
C THR A 95 -11.18 4.41 0.31
N LEU A 96 -9.88 4.55 0.49
CA LEU A 96 -9.01 5.39 -0.31
C LEU A 96 -7.92 4.52 -0.94
N VAL A 97 -7.84 4.52 -2.27
CA VAL A 97 -6.81 3.79 -3.00
C VAL A 97 -5.74 4.74 -3.49
N THR A 98 -4.49 4.35 -3.30
CA THR A 98 -3.33 5.05 -3.86
C THR A 98 -2.41 4.05 -4.56
N ILE A 99 -1.71 4.52 -5.60
CA ILE A 99 -0.78 3.70 -6.38
C ILE A 99 0.61 4.32 -6.33
N CYS A 100 1.61 3.49 -6.09
CA CYS A 100 3.01 3.83 -6.20
C CYS A 100 3.63 3.01 -7.33
N ARG A 101 4.30 3.69 -8.28
CA ARG A 101 5.10 3.03 -9.32
C ARG A 101 6.58 3.01 -8.97
N SER A 102 7.09 4.08 -8.39
CA SER A 102 8.50 4.23 -8.06
C SER A 102 8.68 5.01 -6.77
N LEU A 103 9.80 4.79 -6.13
CA LEU A 103 10.26 5.54 -4.96
C LEU A 103 11.56 6.28 -5.27
N ASN A 104 11.88 7.23 -4.43
CA ASN A 104 13.20 7.83 -4.29
C ASN A 104 13.70 7.68 -2.85
N LYS A 105 14.96 7.96 -2.58
CA LYS A 105 15.61 7.77 -1.26
C LYS A 105 14.99 8.56 -0.10
N ARG A 106 14.03 9.45 -0.35
CA ARG A 106 13.33 10.21 0.69
C ARG A 106 12.18 9.43 1.33
N HIS A 107 11.71 8.37 0.66
CA HIS A 107 10.66 7.50 1.17
C HIS A 107 11.26 6.45 2.11
N GLY A 108 10.45 5.91 3.01
CA GLY A 108 10.83 4.78 3.82
C GLY A 108 11.06 5.09 5.31
N THR A 109 10.75 6.30 5.77
CA THR A 109 10.83 6.64 7.19
C THR A 109 9.89 5.78 8.02
N ILE A 110 10.30 5.46 9.26
CA ILE A 110 9.43 4.78 10.23
C ILE A 110 8.30 5.73 10.62
N HIS A 111 7.08 5.21 10.62
CA HIS A 111 5.91 5.96 11.04
C HIS A 111 4.76 5.03 11.46
N THR A 112 3.71 5.60 12.01
CA THR A 112 2.38 5.00 12.09
C THR A 112 1.46 5.70 11.10
N ASP A 113 0.44 5.00 10.66
CA ASP A 113 -0.61 5.63 9.85
C ASP A 113 -1.42 6.66 10.65
N SER A 114 -1.97 7.66 9.94
CA SER A 114 -2.81 8.69 10.57
C SER A 114 -4.04 8.09 11.26
N LYS A 115 -4.52 8.76 12.33
CA LYS A 115 -5.70 8.34 13.11
C LYS A 115 -6.99 8.24 12.31
N SER A 116 -7.03 8.85 11.13
CA SER A 116 -8.16 8.73 10.20
C SER A 116 -8.20 7.40 9.42
N LYS A 117 -7.20 6.52 9.59
CA LYS A 117 -7.22 5.17 9.02
C LYS A 117 -7.63 4.14 10.08
N VAL A 118 -8.37 3.12 9.65
CA VAL A 118 -8.74 1.94 10.42
C VAL A 118 -7.77 0.79 10.13
N ALA A 119 -7.50 0.58 8.85
CA ALA A 119 -6.57 -0.42 8.34
C ALA A 119 -5.92 0.03 7.03
N THR A 120 -4.78 -0.56 6.71
CA THR A 120 -4.09 -0.39 5.42
C THR A 120 -3.64 -1.74 4.88
N ALA A 121 -3.82 -1.94 3.58
CA ALA A 121 -3.25 -3.07 2.83
C ALA A 121 -2.37 -2.55 1.69
N LEU A 122 -1.22 -3.16 1.51
CA LEU A 122 -0.26 -2.94 0.44
C LEU A 122 -0.19 -4.21 -0.40
N VAL A 123 -0.55 -4.13 -1.68
CA VAL A 123 -0.47 -5.23 -2.64
C VAL A 123 0.65 -4.95 -3.62
N TYR A 124 1.63 -5.85 -3.68
CA TYR A 124 2.85 -5.69 -4.45
C TYR A 124 2.77 -6.36 -5.82
N LEU A 125 3.36 -5.72 -6.83
CA LEU A 125 3.25 -6.12 -8.22
C LEU A 125 4.59 -6.16 -8.98
N ASN A 126 5.74 -6.18 -8.27
CA ASN A 126 7.03 -6.32 -8.94
C ASN A 126 7.30 -7.77 -9.30
N GLU A 127 7.78 -8.03 -10.50
CA GLU A 127 8.10 -9.39 -10.97
C GLU A 127 9.33 -9.98 -10.28
N SER A 128 10.28 -9.12 -9.96
CA SER A 128 11.51 -9.48 -9.26
C SER A 128 11.89 -8.37 -8.27
N TRP A 129 12.76 -8.68 -7.33
CA TRP A 129 13.36 -7.72 -6.42
C TRP A 129 14.86 -8.03 -6.29
N PRO A 130 15.74 -7.03 -6.26
CA PRO A 130 17.15 -7.22 -6.00
C PRO A 130 17.40 -7.96 -4.69
N ASP A 131 18.54 -8.61 -4.55
CA ASP A 131 18.92 -9.22 -3.28
C ASP A 131 19.45 -8.16 -2.30
N THR A 132 18.53 -7.35 -1.82
CA THR A 132 18.75 -6.26 -0.88
C THR A 132 17.54 -6.09 0.03
N SER A 133 17.76 -5.53 1.21
CA SER A 133 16.69 -5.10 2.11
C SER A 133 16.12 -3.72 1.76
N ASP A 134 16.77 -2.96 0.87
CA ASP A 134 16.31 -1.64 0.48
C ASP A 134 14.91 -1.72 -0.15
N GLY A 135 13.99 -0.90 0.33
CA GLY A 135 12.60 -0.87 -0.13
C GLY A 135 11.73 -2.07 0.28
N CYS A 136 12.29 -3.09 0.97
CA CYS A 136 11.50 -4.15 1.59
C CYS A 136 10.66 -3.58 2.73
N PHE A 137 9.38 -3.94 2.77
CA PHE A 137 8.49 -3.43 3.83
C PHE A 137 8.77 -4.13 5.17
N ARG A 138 8.75 -3.35 6.24
CA ARG A 138 9.05 -3.82 7.59
C ARG A 138 7.94 -3.43 8.57
N PHE A 139 7.43 -4.40 9.32
CA PHE A 139 6.70 -4.17 10.56
C PHE A 139 7.70 -4.14 11.70
N LEU A 140 7.57 -3.17 12.61
CA LEU A 140 8.58 -2.84 13.61
C LEU A 140 7.98 -2.88 15.02
N ASN A 141 8.82 -3.22 16.01
CA ASN A 141 8.44 -3.13 17.42
C ASN A 141 8.58 -1.70 17.96
N ARG A 142 9.51 -0.91 17.40
CA ARG A 142 9.85 0.43 17.87
C ARG A 142 9.85 1.46 16.76
N ILE A 143 9.60 2.72 17.11
CA ILE A 143 9.58 3.84 16.16
C ILE A 143 10.98 4.37 15.80
N ASP A 144 11.97 4.12 16.61
CA ASP A 144 13.32 4.65 16.52
C ASP A 144 14.35 3.66 15.97
N ASP A 145 13.94 2.44 15.67
CA ASP A 145 14.83 1.38 15.18
C ASP A 145 14.22 0.65 13.98
N ILE A 146 14.82 0.86 12.80
CA ILE A 146 14.35 0.24 11.54
C ILE A 146 14.69 -1.27 11.48
N ASP A 147 15.62 -1.73 12.29
CA ASP A 147 16.07 -3.11 12.31
C ASP A 147 15.43 -3.94 13.44
N ASP A 148 14.65 -3.31 14.33
CA ASP A 148 13.85 -4.01 15.35
C ASP A 148 12.54 -4.56 14.73
N LEU A 149 12.69 -5.66 14.00
CA LEU A 149 11.62 -6.26 13.20
C LEU A 149 10.61 -7.04 14.06
N ALA A 150 9.33 -6.74 13.92
CA ALA A 150 8.22 -7.55 14.46
C ALA A 150 7.98 -8.83 13.65
N ALA A 151 8.41 -8.88 12.40
CA ALA A 151 8.35 -10.04 11.51
C ALA A 151 9.44 -9.92 10.43
N PRO A 152 9.81 -11.01 9.72
CA PRO A 152 10.69 -10.92 8.57
C PRO A 152 10.22 -9.85 7.57
N GLU A 153 11.17 -9.11 7.00
CA GLU A 153 10.87 -8.09 6.00
C GLU A 153 10.18 -8.69 4.76
N ILE A 154 9.36 -7.86 4.12
CA ILE A 154 8.53 -8.28 3.00
C ILE A 154 9.12 -7.70 1.71
N LYS A 155 9.69 -8.57 0.87
CA LYS A 155 10.07 -8.19 -0.50
C LYS A 155 8.82 -7.82 -1.28
N PRO A 156 8.80 -6.69 -2.01
CA PRO A 156 7.61 -6.20 -2.72
C PRO A 156 7.33 -6.98 -4.01
N LEU A 157 7.30 -8.30 -3.93
CA LEU A 157 7.11 -9.22 -5.04
C LEU A 157 5.63 -9.38 -5.41
N TYR A 158 5.40 -9.75 -6.66
CA TYR A 158 4.08 -9.97 -7.24
C TYR A 158 3.20 -10.91 -6.37
N GLY A 159 2.03 -10.42 -6.01
CA GLY A 159 1.08 -11.16 -5.18
C GLY A 159 1.42 -11.20 -3.68
N ALA A 160 2.45 -10.48 -3.23
CA ALA A 160 2.67 -10.28 -1.80
C ALA A 160 1.71 -9.19 -1.27
N ILE A 161 1.20 -9.40 -0.05
CA ILE A 161 0.35 -8.46 0.68
C ILE A 161 0.95 -8.23 2.07
N ALA A 162 1.06 -6.95 2.44
CA ALA A 162 1.27 -6.51 3.81
C ALA A 162 0.06 -5.70 4.24
N ALA A 163 -0.64 -6.13 5.28
CA ALA A 163 -1.81 -5.41 5.78
C ALA A 163 -1.76 -5.31 7.30
N PHE A 164 -2.32 -4.24 7.86
CA PHE A 164 -2.30 -4.02 9.29
C PHE A 164 -3.47 -3.16 9.76
N LYS A 165 -3.88 -3.42 11.01
CA LYS A 165 -4.76 -2.53 11.77
C LYS A 165 -3.97 -1.32 12.24
N ARG A 166 -4.53 -0.13 12.05
CA ARG A 166 -3.94 1.09 12.61
C ARG A 166 -4.00 1.05 14.14
N ALA A 167 -2.84 1.27 14.77
CA ALA A 167 -2.68 1.43 16.20
C ALA A 167 -1.58 2.47 16.48
N ASP A 168 -1.50 3.00 17.70
CA ASP A 168 -0.47 4.00 18.03
C ASP A 168 0.95 3.40 18.02
N ASN A 169 1.07 2.09 18.10
CA ASN A 169 2.30 1.31 17.99
C ASN A 169 2.43 0.54 16.66
N SER A 170 1.58 0.78 15.67
CA SER A 170 1.68 0.10 14.36
C SER A 170 2.82 0.68 13.51
N PHE A 171 4.04 0.59 14.07
CA PHE A 171 5.23 1.12 13.42
C PHE A 171 5.61 0.29 12.20
N HIS A 172 5.87 0.98 11.12
CA HIS A 172 6.29 0.35 9.87
C HIS A 172 7.09 1.32 9.01
N GLY A 173 7.84 0.77 8.07
CA GLY A 173 8.67 1.53 7.16
C GLY A 173 9.44 0.63 6.21
N HIS A 174 10.46 1.17 5.59
CA HIS A 174 11.43 0.44 4.78
C HIS A 174 12.73 1.22 4.69
N LEU A 175 13.85 0.55 4.40
CA LEU A 175 15.09 1.23 4.10
C LEU A 175 14.93 2.08 2.83
N PRO A 176 15.69 3.19 2.70
CA PRO A 176 15.64 4.04 1.52
C PRO A 176 15.87 3.23 0.24
N TYR A 177 15.03 3.46 -0.77
CA TYR A 177 15.10 2.80 -2.07
C TYR A 177 14.84 3.81 -3.18
N GLU A 178 15.57 3.68 -4.27
CA GLU A 178 15.33 4.46 -5.49
C GLU A 178 15.13 3.51 -6.67
N GLY A 179 13.94 3.57 -7.26
CA GLY A 179 13.62 2.72 -8.40
C GLY A 179 12.14 2.34 -8.46
N GLU A 180 11.87 1.36 -9.33
CA GLU A 180 10.51 0.86 -9.54
C GLU A 180 10.07 -0.01 -8.35
N ARG A 181 8.94 0.37 -7.74
CA ARG A 181 8.28 -0.36 -6.64
C ARG A 181 6.78 -0.23 -6.80
N ARG A 182 6.19 -1.18 -7.52
CA ARG A 182 4.77 -1.18 -7.85
C ARG A 182 3.93 -1.65 -6.69
N VAL A 183 3.07 -0.77 -6.20
CA VAL A 183 2.20 -1.04 -5.05
C VAL A 183 0.82 -0.44 -5.31
N ILE A 184 -0.22 -1.22 -5.04
CA ILE A 184 -1.57 -0.71 -4.82
C ILE A 184 -1.80 -0.69 -3.31
N GLN A 185 -2.07 0.49 -2.74
CA GLN A 185 -2.42 0.64 -1.34
C GLN A 185 -3.90 0.92 -1.21
N VAL A 186 -4.57 0.12 -0.40
CA VAL A 186 -5.95 0.36 0.04
C VAL A 186 -5.93 0.75 1.50
N ALA A 187 -6.52 1.89 1.83
CA ALA A 187 -6.72 2.34 3.21
C ALA A 187 -8.22 2.42 3.49
N TRP A 188 -8.66 1.79 4.58
CA TRP A 188 -10.01 1.96 5.12
C TRP A 188 -9.99 3.09 6.12
N LEU A 189 -10.92 4.04 5.96
CA LEU A 189 -10.93 5.31 6.68
C LEU A 189 -12.08 5.36 7.68
N THR A 190 -11.91 6.16 8.73
CA THR A 190 -12.90 6.28 9.81
C THR A 190 -14.22 6.91 9.37
N SER A 191 -14.21 7.74 8.30
CA SER A 191 -15.43 8.38 7.79
C SER A 191 -15.30 8.84 6.34
N GLU A 192 -16.43 9.15 5.70
CA GLU A 192 -16.48 9.73 4.35
C GLU A 192 -15.89 11.15 4.30
N GLU A 193 -15.97 11.92 5.37
CA GLU A 193 -15.35 13.25 5.47
C GLU A 193 -13.82 13.15 5.38
N GLU A 194 -13.24 12.17 6.07
CA GLU A 194 -11.81 11.90 5.99
C GLU A 194 -11.37 11.47 4.59
N LYS A 195 -12.19 10.66 3.93
CA LYS A 195 -11.96 10.28 2.53
C LYS A 195 -12.00 11.50 1.62
N ALA A 196 -13.01 12.36 1.74
CA ALA A 196 -13.13 13.57 0.94
C ALA A 196 -11.92 14.49 1.15
N ARG A 197 -11.52 14.73 2.41
CA ARG A 197 -10.35 15.55 2.77
C ARG A 197 -9.06 15.02 2.17
N LYS A 198 -8.80 13.71 2.26
CA LYS A 198 -7.60 13.08 1.70
C LYS A 198 -7.61 13.06 0.18
N THR A 199 -8.76 12.83 -0.44
CA THR A 199 -8.92 12.86 -1.89
C THR A 199 -8.63 14.25 -2.45
N GLN A 200 -9.13 15.30 -1.80
CA GLN A 200 -8.90 16.68 -2.22
C GLN A 200 -7.41 17.07 -2.11
N ARG A 201 -6.75 16.72 -1.00
CA ARG A 201 -5.29 16.92 -0.84
C ARG A 201 -4.51 16.16 -1.90
N GLY A 202 -4.90 14.94 -2.22
CA GLY A 202 -4.26 14.11 -3.24
C GLY A 202 -4.39 14.69 -4.66
N LYS A 203 -5.59 15.22 -5.01
CA LYS A 203 -5.82 15.89 -6.31
C LYS A 203 -4.94 17.12 -6.48
N LEU A 204 -4.81 17.95 -5.45
CA LEU A 204 -3.92 19.13 -5.45
C LEU A 204 -2.45 18.71 -5.61
N SER A 205 -1.99 17.70 -4.87
CA SER A 205 -0.63 17.17 -4.98
C SER A 205 -0.35 16.59 -6.38
N ARG A 206 -1.33 15.89 -6.98
CA ARG A 206 -1.22 15.35 -8.35
C ARG A 206 -1.12 16.46 -9.38
N LEU A 207 -1.93 17.52 -9.26
CA LEU A 207 -1.89 18.68 -10.15
C LEU A 207 -0.54 19.39 -10.08
N PHE A 208 -0.03 19.64 -8.86
CA PHE A 208 1.27 20.24 -8.65
C PHE A 208 2.41 19.38 -9.25
N LYS A 209 2.39 18.06 -9.02
CA LYS A 209 3.40 17.15 -9.59
C LYS A 209 3.31 17.03 -11.12
N LYS A 210 2.12 17.10 -11.71
CA LYS A 210 1.96 17.16 -13.18
C LYS A 210 2.53 18.46 -13.78
N LEU A 211 2.34 19.59 -13.10
CA LEU A 211 2.78 20.90 -13.58
C LEU A 211 4.27 21.19 -13.32
N PHE A 212 4.81 20.67 -12.22
CA PHE A 212 6.16 21.00 -11.73
C PHE A 212 7.08 19.78 -11.54
N GLY A 213 6.65 18.58 -11.90
CA GLY A 213 7.40 17.32 -11.67
C GLY A 213 8.76 17.24 -12.36
N GLY A 214 9.06 18.15 -13.31
CA GLY A 214 10.38 18.32 -13.90
C GLY A 214 11.37 19.14 -13.07
N ILE A 215 10.87 19.96 -12.12
CA ILE A 215 11.67 20.89 -11.32
C ILE A 215 12.06 20.28 -9.95
N ASP A 216 11.32 19.30 -9.48
CA ASP A 216 11.50 18.68 -8.16
C ASP A 216 12.79 17.84 -8.04
N ARG A 217 13.46 17.53 -9.15
CA ARG A 217 14.80 16.93 -9.16
C ARG A 217 15.89 17.82 -8.57
N LYS A 218 15.69 19.14 -8.49
CA LYS A 218 16.73 20.10 -8.08
C LYS A 218 16.49 20.85 -6.77
N LEU A 219 15.26 20.89 -6.22
CA LEU A 219 14.93 21.81 -5.11
C LEU A 219 14.30 21.18 -3.85
N GLY A 220 14.11 19.87 -3.78
CA GLY A 220 13.26 19.25 -2.76
C GLY A 220 13.96 18.59 -1.58
N ALA A 221 15.04 19.11 -1.02
CA ALA A 221 15.78 18.47 0.07
C ALA A 221 15.25 18.74 1.50
N GLY A 222 14.17 19.51 1.70
CA GLY A 222 13.89 20.06 3.03
C GLY A 222 12.48 20.03 3.59
N ARG A 223 11.45 19.52 2.89
CA ARG A 223 10.06 19.82 3.32
C ARG A 223 9.20 18.68 3.86
N ASP A 224 9.55 17.42 3.72
CA ASP A 224 8.67 16.30 4.12
C ASP A 224 8.99 15.64 5.47
N ARG A 225 9.97 16.12 6.23
CA ARG A 225 10.27 15.58 7.56
C ARG A 225 9.26 15.94 8.66
N ASN A 226 8.36 16.89 8.43
CA ASN A 226 7.42 17.40 9.42
C ASN A 226 5.94 17.10 9.14
N ALA A 227 5.60 16.35 8.10
CA ALA A 227 4.20 16.04 7.80
C ALA A 227 3.62 14.88 8.64
N ALA A 228 4.45 14.08 9.29
CA ALA A 228 4.03 12.95 10.11
C ALA A 228 3.67 13.32 11.58
N HIS A 229 3.92 14.55 12.01
CA HIS A 229 3.72 15.00 13.40
C HIS A 229 2.69 16.13 13.56
N ARG A 230 1.84 16.37 12.58
CA ARG A 230 0.72 17.32 12.74
C ARG A 230 -0.57 16.58 12.46
N ASP A 231 -1.11 15.99 13.53
CA ASP A 231 -2.52 15.93 13.95
C ASP A 231 -2.64 15.25 15.33
#